data_0cac1400af3c0c6235e329b682d6d3ea
#
_entry.id   0cac1400af3c0c6235e329b682d6d3ea
#
_cell.length_a   1.000
_cell.length_b   1.000
_cell.length_c   1.000
_cell.angle_alpha   90.00
_cell.angle_beta   90.00
_cell.angle_gamma   90.00
#
_symmetry.space_group_name_H-M   'P 1'
#
loop_
_entity.id
_entity.type
_entity.pdbx_description
1 polymer ?
#
loop_
_entity_poly.entity_id
_entity_poly.type
_entity_poly.pdbx_seq_one_letter_code
_entity_poly.pdbx_strand_id
1 'polypeptide(L)'
;MRAVDTSVLVRLVTRDDTKQVAAAEAFVAHAAWVPHLALVEATWVLASVYNRGPEAIATAVDMLLNHEHLTLQDADVVVAAVEHFRRRPSVGFSDCLMVAVTRKAGHGPLGTFDHDLGKLDGAVRL
;
A
#
# COMPACT_ATOMS: atom_id res chain seq x y z
N MET A 1 -12.31 3.46 -16.25
CA MET A 1 -11.14 2.54 -16.00
C MET A 1 -11.60 1.46 -15.05
N ARG A 2 -11.11 0.24 -15.25
CA ARG A 2 -11.48 -0.90 -14.41
C ARG A 2 -10.54 -0.98 -13.20
N ALA A 3 -10.98 -1.65 -12.14
CA ALA A 3 -10.18 -1.83 -10.94
C ALA A 3 -9.49 -3.20 -10.92
N VAL A 4 -8.44 -3.30 -10.12
CA VAL A 4 -7.74 -4.56 -9.85
C VAL A 4 -7.83 -4.90 -8.38
N ASP A 5 -7.76 -6.20 -8.08
CA ASP A 5 -7.71 -6.69 -6.71
C ASP A 5 -6.27 -6.99 -6.26
N THR A 6 -6.16 -7.49 -5.06
CA THR A 6 -4.87 -7.86 -4.43
C THR A 6 -4.07 -8.84 -5.28
N SER A 7 -4.71 -9.84 -5.87
CA SER A 7 -4.00 -10.88 -6.61
C SER A 7 -3.28 -10.34 -7.84
N VAL A 8 -3.89 -9.37 -8.53
CA VAL A 8 -3.26 -8.73 -9.68
C VAL A 8 -2.00 -7.95 -9.24
N LEU A 9 -2.11 -7.19 -8.15
CA LEU A 9 -0.97 -6.43 -7.62
C LEU A 9 0.19 -7.34 -7.23
N VAL A 10 -0.11 -8.44 -6.54
CA VAL A 10 0.91 -9.40 -6.12
C VAL A 10 1.63 -10.00 -7.35
N ARG A 11 0.90 -10.32 -8.41
CA ARG A 11 1.52 -10.86 -9.63
C ARG A 11 2.39 -9.83 -10.35
N LEU A 12 1.97 -8.58 -10.39
CA LEU A 12 2.78 -7.51 -11.00
C LEU A 12 4.09 -7.28 -10.23
N VAL A 13 4.06 -7.44 -8.91
CA VAL A 13 5.24 -7.24 -8.06
C VAL A 13 6.16 -8.46 -8.06
N THR A 14 5.62 -9.64 -7.80
CA THR A 14 6.42 -10.87 -7.61
C THR A 14 6.85 -11.53 -8.91
N ARG A 15 6.00 -11.44 -9.94
CA ARG A 15 6.23 -11.99 -11.28
C ARG A 15 6.58 -13.49 -11.26
N ASP A 16 6.07 -14.22 -10.28
CA ASP A 16 6.40 -15.62 -10.04
C ASP A 16 5.51 -16.62 -10.80
N ASP A 17 4.56 -16.14 -11.58
CA ASP A 17 3.68 -16.96 -12.42
C ASP A 17 3.56 -16.32 -13.79
N THR A 18 4.24 -16.89 -14.77
CA THR A 18 4.35 -16.31 -16.12
C THR A 18 3.00 -16.05 -16.78
N LYS A 19 2.05 -17.00 -16.65
CA LYS A 19 0.72 -16.86 -17.25
C LYS A 19 -0.08 -15.77 -16.56
N GLN A 20 -0.05 -15.74 -15.23
CA GLN A 20 -0.80 -14.73 -14.47
C GLN A 20 -0.20 -13.34 -14.66
N VAL A 21 1.12 -13.22 -14.74
CA VAL A 21 1.78 -11.94 -15.04
C VAL A 21 1.34 -11.42 -16.41
N ALA A 22 1.34 -12.28 -17.42
CA ALA A 22 0.90 -11.88 -18.77
C ALA A 22 -0.55 -11.41 -18.77
N ALA A 23 -1.44 -12.13 -18.08
CA ALA A 23 -2.84 -11.75 -17.96
C ALA A 23 -3.01 -10.44 -17.19
N ALA A 24 -2.26 -10.25 -16.10
CA ALA A 24 -2.30 -9.01 -15.32
C ALA A 24 -1.84 -7.81 -16.16
N GLU A 25 -0.72 -7.95 -16.86
CA GLU A 25 -0.21 -6.88 -17.73
C GLU A 25 -1.18 -6.55 -18.86
N ALA A 26 -1.80 -7.55 -19.49
CA ALA A 26 -2.80 -7.32 -20.53
C ALA A 26 -4.01 -6.57 -19.98
N PHE A 27 -4.47 -6.92 -18.78
CA PHE A 27 -5.61 -6.26 -18.15
C PHE A 27 -5.30 -4.79 -17.86
N VAL A 28 -4.14 -4.49 -17.25
CA VAL A 28 -3.81 -3.12 -16.85
C VAL A 28 -3.33 -2.25 -18.00
N ALA A 29 -3.01 -2.84 -19.16
CA ALA A 29 -2.53 -2.10 -20.34
C ALA A 29 -3.51 -1.00 -20.79
N HIS A 30 -4.79 -1.15 -20.47
CA HIS A 30 -5.84 -0.18 -20.79
C HIS A 30 -6.13 0.77 -19.62
N ALA A 31 -5.22 0.90 -18.70
CA ALA A 31 -5.31 1.62 -17.44
C ALA A 31 -6.20 0.89 -16.40
N ALA A 32 -5.78 0.93 -15.14
CA ALA A 32 -6.51 0.29 -14.06
C ALA A 32 -6.39 1.10 -12.77
N TRP A 33 -7.42 1.01 -11.93
CA TRP A 33 -7.51 1.71 -10.67
C TRP A 33 -7.27 0.74 -9.52
N VAL A 34 -6.52 1.21 -8.51
CA VAL A 34 -6.12 0.41 -7.34
C VAL A 34 -6.78 0.98 -6.09
N PRO A 35 -7.74 0.27 -5.49
CA PRO A 35 -8.31 0.71 -4.21
C PRO A 35 -7.31 0.51 -3.07
N HIS A 36 -7.39 1.35 -2.03
CA HIS A 36 -6.54 1.23 -0.84
C HIS A 36 -6.59 -0.17 -0.24
N LEU A 37 -7.77 -0.78 -0.20
CA LEU A 37 -7.94 -2.11 0.39
C LEU A 37 -7.07 -3.15 -0.34
N ALA A 38 -7.06 -3.13 -1.67
CA ALA A 38 -6.23 -4.05 -2.44
C ALA A 38 -4.75 -3.81 -2.18
N LEU A 39 -4.32 -2.56 -2.10
CA LEU A 39 -2.94 -2.20 -1.81
C LEU A 39 -2.50 -2.69 -0.44
N VAL A 40 -3.31 -2.46 0.59
CA VAL A 40 -3.02 -2.90 1.96
C VAL A 40 -2.90 -4.42 2.03
N GLU A 41 -3.84 -5.14 1.45
CA GLU A 41 -3.79 -6.60 1.43
C GLU A 41 -2.57 -7.11 0.66
N ALA A 42 -2.19 -6.45 -0.44
CA ALA A 42 -0.99 -6.82 -1.20
C ALA A 42 0.28 -6.67 -0.35
N THR A 43 0.42 -5.58 0.40
CA THR A 43 1.58 -5.39 1.29
C THR A 43 1.62 -6.47 2.38
N TRP A 44 0.47 -6.85 2.92
CA TRP A 44 0.38 -7.91 3.91
C TRP A 44 0.81 -9.27 3.32
N VAL A 45 0.36 -9.59 2.10
CA VAL A 45 0.75 -10.83 1.41
C VAL A 45 2.25 -10.86 1.15
N LEU A 46 2.83 -9.74 0.69
CA LEU A 46 4.27 -9.65 0.45
C LEU A 46 5.07 -9.88 1.74
N ALA A 47 4.59 -9.37 2.86
CA ALA A 47 5.26 -9.57 4.15
C ALA A 47 5.10 -10.99 4.68
N SER A 48 3.88 -11.52 4.70
CA SER A 48 3.55 -12.77 5.40
C SER A 48 3.76 -14.02 4.55
N VAL A 49 3.51 -13.95 3.25
CA VAL A 49 3.64 -15.10 2.34
C VAL A 49 5.01 -15.11 1.66
N TYR A 50 5.48 -13.95 1.22
CA TYR A 50 6.75 -13.84 0.49
C TYR A 50 7.92 -13.42 1.37
N ASN A 51 7.70 -13.24 2.66
CA ASN A 51 8.72 -12.88 3.65
C ASN A 51 9.52 -11.61 3.28
N ARG A 52 8.87 -10.66 2.62
CA ARG A 52 9.51 -9.41 2.25
C ARG A 52 9.60 -8.47 3.45
N GLY A 53 10.77 -7.87 3.64
CA GLY A 53 11.01 -6.90 4.70
C GLY A 53 10.48 -5.51 4.35
N PRO A 54 10.54 -4.58 5.32
CA PRO A 54 9.94 -3.24 5.16
C PRO A 54 10.44 -2.47 3.93
N GLU A 55 11.73 -2.48 3.65
CA GLU A 55 12.26 -1.74 2.50
C GLU A 55 11.78 -2.33 1.17
N ALA A 56 11.70 -3.64 1.06
CA ALA A 56 11.17 -4.29 -0.13
C ALA A 56 9.68 -3.98 -0.32
N ILE A 57 8.92 -3.90 0.75
CA ILE A 57 7.50 -3.52 0.72
C ILE A 57 7.36 -2.06 0.26
N ALA A 58 8.13 -1.16 0.82
CA ALA A 58 8.12 0.25 0.43
C ALA A 58 8.48 0.41 -1.05
N THR A 59 9.49 -0.30 -1.53
CA THR A 59 9.88 -0.32 -2.93
C THR A 59 8.76 -0.85 -3.83
N ALA A 60 8.06 -1.89 -3.40
CA ALA A 60 6.92 -2.42 -4.15
C ALA A 60 5.79 -1.39 -4.27
N VAL A 61 5.47 -0.67 -3.19
CA VAL A 61 4.45 0.38 -3.24
C VAL A 61 4.88 1.52 -4.17
N ASP A 62 6.14 1.93 -4.10
CA ASP A 62 6.68 2.94 -5.03
C ASP A 62 6.56 2.48 -6.49
N MET A 63 6.86 1.22 -6.76
CA MET A 63 6.73 0.66 -8.11
C MET A 63 5.29 0.74 -8.60
N LEU A 64 4.32 0.43 -7.75
CA LEU A 64 2.91 0.53 -8.10
C LEU A 64 2.48 1.99 -8.30
N LEU A 65 2.95 2.91 -7.45
CA LEU A 65 2.70 4.34 -7.58
C LEU A 65 3.21 4.89 -8.92
N ASN A 66 4.36 4.42 -9.37
CA ASN A 66 5.03 4.91 -10.57
C ASN A 66 4.69 4.09 -11.83
N HIS A 67 3.84 3.09 -11.70
CA HIS A 67 3.44 2.26 -12.84
C HIS A 67 2.59 3.08 -13.80
N GLU A 68 2.97 3.09 -15.09
CA GLU A 68 2.34 3.99 -16.08
C GLU A 68 0.86 3.69 -16.32
N HIS A 69 0.41 2.47 -16.03
CA HIS A 69 -0.95 2.04 -16.29
C HIS A 69 -1.83 1.95 -15.04
N LEU A 70 -1.27 2.21 -13.85
CA LEU A 70 -2.01 2.13 -12.60
C LEU A 70 -2.27 3.53 -12.03
N THR A 71 -3.50 3.72 -11.56
CA THR A 71 -3.89 4.90 -10.78
C THR A 71 -4.31 4.43 -9.40
N LEU A 72 -3.56 4.78 -8.37
CA LEU A 72 -3.90 4.41 -7.01
C LEU A 72 -4.92 5.40 -6.44
N GLN A 73 -5.88 4.87 -5.68
CA GLN A 73 -6.83 5.67 -4.92
C GLN A 73 -6.04 6.67 -4.06
N ASP A 74 -6.38 7.97 -4.14
CA ASP A 74 -5.72 9.02 -3.37
C ASP A 74 -4.20 8.81 -3.30
N ALA A 75 -3.54 8.87 -4.45
CA ALA A 75 -2.11 8.57 -4.56
C ALA A 75 -1.25 9.44 -3.62
N ASP A 76 -1.64 10.68 -3.37
CA ASP A 76 -0.98 11.59 -2.43
C ASP A 76 -0.94 11.03 -1.00
N VAL A 77 -2.02 10.38 -0.57
CA VAL A 77 -2.12 9.72 0.73
C VAL A 77 -1.17 8.51 0.79
N VAL A 78 -1.07 7.76 -0.30
CA VAL A 78 -0.16 6.62 -0.39
C VAL A 78 1.30 7.07 -0.32
N VAL A 79 1.66 8.15 -1.01
CA VAL A 79 3.01 8.73 -0.93
C VAL A 79 3.36 9.10 0.51
N ALA A 80 2.46 9.78 1.21
CA ALA A 80 2.67 10.15 2.61
C ALA A 80 2.85 8.90 3.51
N ALA A 81 2.03 7.87 3.28
CA ALA A 81 2.11 6.62 4.03
C ALA A 81 3.46 5.92 3.84
N VAL A 82 3.98 5.87 2.61
CA VAL A 82 5.30 5.26 2.34
C VAL A 82 6.41 6.01 3.07
N GLU A 83 6.36 7.34 3.10
CA GLU A 83 7.34 8.15 3.81
C GLU A 83 7.34 7.86 5.31
N HIS A 84 6.17 7.80 5.93
CA HIS A 84 6.03 7.44 7.34
C HIS A 84 6.53 6.02 7.60
N PHE A 85 6.17 5.08 6.73
CA PHE A 85 6.56 3.69 6.86
C PHE A 85 8.09 3.52 6.79
N ARG A 86 8.77 4.24 5.90
CA ARG A 86 10.23 4.20 5.83
C ARG A 86 10.90 4.73 7.09
N ARG A 87 10.32 5.76 7.71
CA ARG A 87 10.85 6.32 8.96
C ARG A 87 10.59 5.44 10.17
N ARG A 88 9.45 4.75 10.18
CA ARG A 88 9.01 3.92 11.32
C ARG A 88 8.41 2.61 10.81
N PRO A 89 9.25 1.71 10.29
CA PRO A 89 8.74 0.46 9.69
C PRO A 89 8.04 -0.46 10.69
N SER A 90 8.30 -0.32 12.01
CA SER A 90 7.62 -1.09 13.05
C SER A 90 6.12 -0.80 13.12
N VAL A 91 5.67 0.36 12.62
CA VAL A 91 4.24 0.70 12.60
C VAL A 91 3.47 -0.15 11.59
N GLY A 92 4.11 -0.50 10.49
CA GLY A 92 3.45 -1.22 9.40
C GLY A 92 2.79 -0.28 8.40
N PHE A 93 2.74 -0.71 7.13
CA PHE A 93 2.25 0.15 6.05
C PHE A 93 0.76 0.48 6.21
N SER A 94 -0.06 -0.51 6.57
CA SER A 94 -1.51 -0.29 6.70
C SER A 94 -1.84 0.77 7.74
N ASP A 95 -1.12 0.78 8.86
CA ASP A 95 -1.34 1.77 9.91
C ASP A 95 -0.85 3.16 9.48
N CYS A 96 0.27 3.23 8.76
CA CYS A 96 0.75 4.48 8.18
C CYS A 96 -0.25 5.06 7.19
N LEU A 97 -0.85 4.20 6.36
CA LEU A 97 -1.89 4.60 5.42
C LEU A 97 -3.13 5.11 6.15
N MET A 98 -3.53 4.44 7.22
CA MET A 98 -4.70 4.85 8.03
C MET A 98 -4.52 6.25 8.60
N VAL A 99 -3.33 6.57 9.11
CA VAL A 99 -3.02 7.93 9.61
C VAL A 99 -3.10 8.95 8.47
N ALA A 100 -2.52 8.63 7.32
CA ALA A 100 -2.52 9.54 6.17
C ALA A 100 -3.95 9.79 5.65
N VAL A 101 -4.78 8.75 5.58
CA VAL A 101 -6.20 8.87 5.22
C VAL A 101 -6.95 9.77 6.22
N THR A 102 -6.73 9.54 7.51
CA THR A 102 -7.36 10.31 8.58
C THR A 102 -7.01 11.80 8.48
N ARG A 103 -5.74 12.11 8.22
CA ARG A 103 -5.29 13.49 8.03
C ARG A 103 -5.96 14.17 6.85
N LYS A 104 -5.98 13.50 5.71
CA LYS A 104 -6.59 14.05 4.50
C LYS A 104 -8.08 14.31 4.71
N ALA A 105 -8.76 13.42 5.41
CA ALA A 105 -10.19 13.57 5.71
C ALA A 105 -10.48 14.66 6.76
N GLY A 106 -9.47 15.14 7.48
CA GLY A 106 -9.63 16.19 8.48
C GLY A 106 -10.17 15.71 9.82
N HIS A 107 -9.97 14.44 10.14
CA HIS A 107 -10.54 13.81 11.36
C HIS A 107 -9.44 13.36 12.35
N GLY A 108 -8.27 13.96 12.31
CA GLY A 108 -7.22 13.63 13.27
C GLY A 108 -7.49 14.17 14.68
N PRO A 109 -6.79 13.65 15.69
CA PRO A 109 -5.84 12.54 15.61
C PRO A 109 -6.53 11.18 15.55
N LEU A 110 -5.85 10.18 14.99
CA LEU A 110 -6.31 8.79 15.01
C LEU A 110 -6.08 8.18 16.39
N GLY A 111 -7.16 7.75 17.05
CA GLY A 111 -7.06 7.08 18.34
C GLY A 111 -6.67 5.62 18.20
N THR A 112 -5.74 5.14 19.03
CA THR A 112 -5.27 3.76 18.98
C THR A 112 -4.84 3.27 20.37
N PHE A 113 -4.93 1.96 20.59
CA PHE A 113 -4.32 1.30 21.74
C PHE A 113 -2.92 0.76 21.42
N ASP A 114 -2.51 0.77 20.15
CA ASP A 114 -1.21 0.25 19.72
C ASP A 114 -0.10 1.21 20.12
N HIS A 115 0.95 0.65 20.77
CA HIS A 115 2.08 1.43 21.28
C HIS A 115 2.86 2.11 20.15
N ASP A 116 3.19 1.37 19.09
CA ASP A 116 4.01 1.89 18.00
C ASP A 116 3.24 2.89 17.15
N LEU A 117 2.00 2.56 16.79
CA LEU A 117 1.14 3.46 16.03
C LEU A 117 0.90 4.76 16.80
N GLY A 118 0.73 4.68 18.12
CA GLY A 118 0.50 5.86 18.96
C GLY A 118 1.64 6.86 18.98
N LYS A 119 2.84 6.47 18.54
CA LYS A 119 3.99 7.37 18.42
C LYS A 119 4.04 8.14 17.11
N LEU A 120 3.24 7.73 16.14
CA LEU A 120 3.21 8.37 14.83
C LEU A 120 2.53 9.73 14.94
N ASP A 121 3.11 10.76 14.28
CA ASP A 121 2.48 12.07 14.22
C ASP A 121 1.13 11.96 13.52
N GLY A 122 0.09 12.45 14.16
CA GLY A 122 -1.30 12.30 13.68
C GLY A 122 -2.07 11.16 14.37
N ALA A 123 -1.43 10.40 15.25
CA ALA A 123 -2.07 9.39 16.08
C ALA A 123 -1.96 9.75 17.56
N VAL A 124 -2.83 9.18 18.38
CA VAL A 124 -2.80 9.34 19.84
C VAL A 124 -3.10 7.99 20.49
N ARG A 125 -2.24 7.58 21.41
CA ARG A 125 -2.44 6.36 22.20
C ARG A 125 -3.43 6.64 23.33
N LEU A 126 -4.44 5.79 23.41
CA LEU A 126 -5.48 5.87 24.45
C LEU A 126 -5.06 5.16 25.74
#